data_f43c2b833b0197cbfdaa99430d7a8c99
#
_entry.id   f43c2b833b0197cbfdaa99430d7a8c99
#
_cell.length_a   1.000
_cell.length_b   1.000
_cell.length_c   1.000
_cell.angle_alpha   90.00
_cell.angle_beta   90.00
_cell.angle_gamma   90.00
#
_symmetry.space_group_name_H-M   'P 1'
#
loop_
_entity.id
_entity.type
_entity.pdbx_description
1 polymer ?
#
loop_
_entity_poly.entity_id
_entity_poly.type
_entity_poly.pdbx_seq_one_letter_code
_entity_poly.pdbx_strand_id
1 'polypeptide(L)'
;ETLGRIVDVLGNPIDEKGPIGEKAKMPIHRKPPSYTDQSASNEVLETGIKVIDLMCPFAKGGKIGLFGGAGVGKTVNMMELINNIALQHSGLSVFAGVGERTREGNDFYYEMQESGVVNIDNLGESKVAMVYGQMNEPPGNRLRVALTGLTMAESFRDEGKDVLLFIDNIYRYTLAGVEVSALLGRMPSAVGYQPTLAEEMGALQERITSTKTGSITSIQAVYVPADDLTDPSPATTFAHLDATVVLSRQISELGIYPAVDPLDSTSRQLDP
;
A
#
# COMPACT_ATOMS: atom_id res chain seq x y z
N GLU A 1 -1.10 20.14 0.99
CA GLU A 1 -1.90 20.50 -0.20
C GLU A 1 -2.56 19.30 -0.90
N THR A 2 -2.00 18.09 -0.74
CA THR A 2 -2.54 16.86 -1.34
C THR A 2 -3.55 16.13 -0.46
N LEU A 3 -3.71 16.52 0.81
CA LEU A 3 -4.65 15.86 1.72
C LEU A 3 -6.10 16.03 1.26
N GLY A 4 -6.84 14.93 1.28
CA GLY A 4 -8.22 14.85 0.80
C GLY A 4 -8.38 14.90 -0.73
N ARG A 5 -7.28 14.93 -1.48
CA ARG A 5 -7.27 15.03 -2.94
C ARG A 5 -6.89 13.71 -3.57
N ILE A 6 -7.39 13.52 -4.79
CA ILE A 6 -7.00 12.40 -5.66
C ILE A 6 -6.17 12.96 -6.80
N VAL A 7 -4.98 12.40 -6.97
CA VAL A 7 -4.05 12.80 -8.04
C VAL A 7 -3.70 11.61 -8.94
N ASP A 8 -3.26 11.90 -10.15
CA ASP A 8 -2.69 10.93 -11.07
C ASP A 8 -1.20 10.68 -10.78
N VAL A 9 -0.55 9.86 -11.61
CA VAL A 9 0.88 9.52 -11.47
C VAL A 9 1.80 10.74 -11.56
N LEU A 10 1.39 11.79 -12.24
CA LEU A 10 2.15 13.04 -12.41
C LEU A 10 1.86 14.07 -11.31
N GLY A 11 0.92 13.77 -10.42
CA GLY A 11 0.48 14.67 -9.37
C GLY A 11 -0.60 15.67 -9.81
N ASN A 12 -1.21 15.47 -10.98
CA ASN A 12 -2.34 16.30 -11.42
C ASN A 12 -3.62 15.87 -10.73
N PRO A 13 -4.47 16.80 -10.26
CA PRO A 13 -5.73 16.45 -9.63
C PRO A 13 -6.71 15.85 -10.65
N ILE A 14 -7.40 14.78 -10.23
CA ILE A 14 -8.42 14.08 -11.04
C ILE A 14 -9.80 14.02 -10.36
N ASP A 15 -9.93 14.72 -9.25
CA ASP A 15 -11.15 14.75 -8.41
C ASP A 15 -12.08 15.93 -8.71
N GLU A 16 -11.83 16.69 -9.76
CA GLU A 16 -12.62 17.85 -10.20
C GLU A 16 -12.75 18.99 -9.17
N LYS A 17 -11.90 19.00 -8.12
CA LYS A 17 -11.92 20.00 -7.04
C LYS A 17 -10.95 21.18 -7.26
N GLY A 18 -10.54 21.41 -8.50
CA GLY A 18 -9.64 22.48 -8.87
C GLY A 18 -8.15 22.16 -8.70
N PRO A 19 -7.27 23.10 -9.02
CA PRO A 19 -5.83 22.87 -8.99
C PRO A 19 -5.31 22.67 -7.56
N ILE A 20 -4.26 21.84 -7.44
CA ILE A 20 -3.45 21.73 -6.23
C ILE A 20 -2.39 22.83 -6.28
N GLY A 21 -2.13 23.50 -5.15
CA GLY A 21 -1.13 24.55 -5.09
C GLY A 21 0.27 24.08 -5.53
N GLU A 22 1.01 24.92 -6.23
CA GLU A 22 2.34 24.60 -6.76
C GLU A 22 3.42 24.87 -5.70
N LYS A 23 3.58 23.96 -4.74
CA LYS A 23 4.77 23.92 -3.88
C LYS A 23 5.85 23.01 -4.46
N ALA A 24 6.91 22.79 -3.70
CA ALA A 24 8.07 22.03 -4.16
C ALA A 24 7.69 20.67 -4.73
N LYS A 25 8.15 20.36 -5.94
CA LYS A 25 8.02 19.06 -6.56
C LYS A 25 9.22 18.19 -6.22
N MET A 26 8.98 16.91 -6.00
CA MET A 26 10.02 15.92 -5.69
C MET A 26 10.05 14.85 -6.78
N PRO A 27 11.25 14.35 -7.15
CA PRO A 27 11.33 13.25 -8.11
C PRO A 27 10.77 11.96 -7.48
N ILE A 28 10.05 11.16 -8.27
CA ILE A 28 9.53 9.88 -7.83
C ILE A 28 10.59 8.78 -7.78
N HIS A 29 11.67 8.92 -8.56
CA HIS A 29 12.82 8.03 -8.53
C HIS A 29 13.85 8.57 -7.55
N ARG A 30 13.91 7.98 -6.36
CA ARG A 30 14.83 8.37 -5.29
C ARG A 30 15.58 7.14 -4.78
N LYS A 31 16.74 7.37 -4.21
CA LYS A 31 17.45 6.33 -3.47
C LYS A 31 16.80 6.13 -2.09
N PRO A 32 16.88 4.91 -1.54
CA PRO A 32 16.47 4.69 -0.15
C PRO A 32 17.31 5.56 0.81
N PRO A 33 16.79 5.87 2.01
CA PRO A 33 17.57 6.55 3.05
C PRO A 33 18.86 5.81 3.36
N SER A 34 19.89 6.55 3.79
CA SER A 34 21.15 5.95 4.19
C SER A 34 20.97 5.05 5.40
N TYR A 35 21.83 4.06 5.56
CA TYR A 35 21.80 3.15 6.72
C TYR A 35 21.82 3.91 8.06
N THR A 36 22.56 5.01 8.11
CA THR A 36 22.70 5.84 9.33
C THR A 36 21.43 6.62 9.68
N ASP A 37 20.57 6.87 8.72
CA ASP A 37 19.33 7.64 8.90
C ASP A 37 18.14 6.73 9.25
N GLN A 38 18.28 5.43 9.04
CA GLN A 38 17.23 4.47 9.35
C GLN A 38 17.08 4.28 10.86
N SER A 39 15.84 4.07 11.29
CA SER A 39 15.49 3.77 12.67
C SER A 39 14.79 2.42 12.74
N ALA A 40 15.19 1.60 13.71
CA ALA A 40 14.46 0.39 14.07
C ALA A 40 13.49 0.73 15.20
N SER A 41 12.20 0.44 15.02
CA SER A 41 11.19 0.55 16.07
C SER A 41 10.63 -0.83 16.37
N ASN A 42 10.51 -1.15 17.65
CA ASN A 42 9.84 -2.36 18.15
C ASN A 42 8.45 -2.05 18.72
N GLU A 43 7.93 -0.85 18.46
CA GLU A 43 6.62 -0.45 18.93
C GLU A 43 5.52 -1.16 18.11
N VAL A 44 4.54 -1.73 18.80
CA VAL A 44 3.38 -2.37 18.17
C VAL A 44 2.40 -1.31 17.72
N LEU A 45 1.91 -1.42 16.48
CA LEU A 45 0.83 -0.62 15.95
C LEU A 45 -0.51 -1.29 16.28
N GLU A 46 -1.28 -0.70 17.16
CA GLU A 46 -2.63 -1.16 17.49
C GLU A 46 -3.59 -0.81 16.33
N THR A 47 -4.15 -1.84 15.69
CA THR A 47 -5.01 -1.65 14.51
C THR A 47 -6.48 -1.52 14.85
N GLY A 48 -6.88 -1.96 16.05
CA GLY A 48 -8.29 -2.06 16.46
C GLY A 48 -9.01 -3.29 15.91
N ILE A 49 -8.36 -4.09 15.07
CA ILE A 49 -8.89 -5.36 14.56
C ILE A 49 -8.34 -6.47 15.45
N LYS A 50 -9.19 -7.03 16.31
CA LYS A 50 -8.79 -7.95 17.39
C LYS A 50 -7.96 -9.15 16.92
N VAL A 51 -8.36 -9.77 15.81
CA VAL A 51 -7.65 -10.95 15.29
C VAL A 51 -6.24 -10.59 14.79
N ILE A 52 -6.06 -9.43 14.20
CA ILE A 52 -4.75 -8.95 13.76
C ILE A 52 -3.88 -8.63 14.98
N ASP A 53 -4.38 -7.84 15.91
CA ASP A 53 -3.63 -7.40 17.09
C ASP A 53 -3.22 -8.57 18.00
N LEU A 54 -4.01 -9.65 18.00
CA LEU A 54 -3.74 -10.84 18.81
C LEU A 54 -2.84 -11.87 18.11
N MET A 55 -3.10 -12.14 16.82
CA MET A 55 -2.49 -13.28 16.10
C MET A 55 -1.33 -12.88 15.19
N CYS A 56 -1.33 -11.66 14.67
CA CYS A 56 -0.29 -11.17 13.77
C CYS A 56 -0.07 -9.66 13.94
N PRO A 57 0.36 -9.21 15.13
CA PRO A 57 0.50 -7.78 15.45
C PRO A 57 1.45 -7.08 14.48
N PHE A 58 1.13 -5.85 14.13
CA PHE A 58 1.93 -5.03 13.23
C PHE A 58 2.98 -4.25 14.01
N ALA A 59 4.19 -4.18 13.45
CA ALA A 59 5.20 -3.26 13.92
C ALA A 59 5.00 -1.88 13.34
N LYS A 60 5.07 -0.83 14.15
CA LYS A 60 5.13 0.55 13.65
C LYS A 60 6.40 0.73 12.82
N GLY A 61 6.25 1.22 11.60
CA GLY A 61 7.35 1.29 10.65
C GLY A 61 7.65 -0.02 9.91
N GLY A 62 6.84 -1.07 10.12
CA GLY A 62 6.94 -2.35 9.43
C GLY A 62 6.28 -2.37 8.05
N LYS A 63 6.61 -3.39 7.28
CA LYS A 63 5.97 -3.70 6.00
C LYS A 63 5.04 -4.88 6.19
N ILE A 64 3.76 -4.67 5.93
CA ILE A 64 2.71 -5.65 6.13
C ILE A 64 2.06 -6.01 4.80
N GLY A 65 1.86 -7.29 4.54
CA GLY A 65 1.14 -7.79 3.40
C GLY A 65 -0.22 -8.37 3.78
N LEU A 66 -1.27 -7.97 3.05
CA LEU A 66 -2.59 -8.60 3.09
C LEU A 66 -2.72 -9.53 1.89
N PHE A 67 -2.55 -10.81 2.12
CA PHE A 67 -2.62 -11.85 1.09
C PHE A 67 -4.02 -12.43 0.99
N GLY A 68 -4.46 -12.70 -0.22
CA GLY A 68 -5.73 -13.39 -0.46
C GLY A 68 -6.19 -13.27 -1.90
N GLY A 69 -7.06 -14.18 -2.30
CA GLY A 69 -7.73 -14.16 -3.59
C GLY A 69 -8.80 -13.07 -3.68
N ALA A 70 -9.63 -13.15 -4.72
CA ALA A 70 -10.74 -12.21 -4.87
C ALA A 70 -11.85 -12.46 -3.84
N GLY A 71 -12.47 -11.39 -3.32
CA GLY A 71 -13.66 -11.47 -2.49
C GLY A 71 -13.45 -11.93 -1.04
N VAL A 72 -12.22 -11.95 -0.54
CA VAL A 72 -11.91 -12.35 0.85
C VAL A 72 -11.86 -11.16 1.83
N GLY A 73 -12.16 -9.94 1.37
CA GLY A 73 -12.29 -8.75 2.23
C GLY A 73 -11.03 -7.91 2.38
N LYS A 74 -10.06 -7.97 1.44
CA LYS A 74 -8.84 -7.15 1.50
C LYS A 74 -9.14 -5.65 1.59
N THR A 75 -9.95 -5.14 0.69
CA THR A 75 -10.29 -3.71 0.63
C THR A 75 -11.02 -3.24 1.89
N VAL A 76 -11.96 -4.04 2.42
CA VAL A 76 -12.67 -3.72 3.65
C VAL A 76 -11.73 -3.62 4.84
N ASN A 77 -10.77 -4.55 4.96
CA ASN A 77 -9.76 -4.48 6.02
C ASN A 77 -8.86 -3.25 5.88
N MET A 78 -8.49 -2.87 4.66
CA MET A 78 -7.70 -1.66 4.42
C MET A 78 -8.46 -0.40 4.82
N MET A 79 -9.74 -0.30 4.47
CA MET A 79 -10.60 0.84 4.87
C MET A 79 -10.73 0.94 6.39
N GLU A 80 -10.95 -0.18 7.06
CA GLU A 80 -11.04 -0.22 8.52
C GLU A 80 -9.73 0.21 9.19
N LEU A 81 -8.59 -0.23 8.67
CA LEU A 81 -7.28 0.20 9.14
C LEU A 81 -7.06 1.70 8.96
N ILE A 82 -7.39 2.27 7.80
CA ILE A 82 -7.30 3.72 7.56
C ILE A 82 -8.17 4.48 8.54
N ASN A 83 -9.41 4.05 8.72
CA ASN A 83 -10.36 4.71 9.60
C ASN A 83 -9.87 4.68 11.06
N ASN A 84 -9.47 3.51 11.56
CA ASN A 84 -9.00 3.36 12.94
C ASN A 84 -7.75 4.18 13.21
N ILE A 85 -6.80 4.19 12.29
CA ILE A 85 -5.55 4.93 12.44
C ILE A 85 -5.77 6.44 12.33
N ALA A 86 -6.63 6.90 11.42
CA ALA A 86 -7.00 8.32 11.33
C ALA A 86 -7.66 8.83 12.62
N LEU A 87 -8.54 8.04 13.22
CA LEU A 87 -9.28 8.43 14.42
C LEU A 87 -8.48 8.29 15.71
N GLN A 88 -7.70 7.21 15.85
CA GLN A 88 -7.04 6.87 17.12
C GLN A 88 -5.61 7.39 17.23
N HIS A 89 -4.86 7.43 16.13
CA HIS A 89 -3.44 7.77 16.13
C HIS A 89 -3.12 9.14 15.53
N SER A 90 -4.11 9.89 15.08
CA SER A 90 -3.94 11.19 14.38
C SER A 90 -2.92 11.12 13.23
N GLY A 91 -2.70 9.93 12.69
CA GLY A 91 -1.75 9.65 11.62
C GLY A 91 -2.25 10.12 10.26
N LEU A 92 -1.30 10.38 9.36
CA LEU A 92 -1.59 10.63 7.96
C LEU A 92 -1.48 9.33 7.17
N SER A 93 -2.34 9.16 6.19
CA SER A 93 -2.32 8.02 5.28
C SER A 93 -2.12 8.47 3.85
N VAL A 94 -1.41 7.67 3.08
CA VAL A 94 -1.32 7.80 1.63
C VAL A 94 -1.84 6.50 1.02
N PHE A 95 -2.79 6.59 0.12
CA PHE A 95 -3.36 5.45 -0.58
C PHE A 95 -2.95 5.48 -2.05
N ALA A 96 -2.26 4.44 -2.50
CA ALA A 96 -1.86 4.24 -3.88
C ALA A 96 -2.70 3.13 -4.52
N GLY A 97 -3.62 3.50 -5.38
CA GLY A 97 -4.43 2.57 -6.18
C GLY A 97 -3.69 2.19 -7.46
N VAL A 98 -3.18 0.96 -7.51
CA VAL A 98 -2.36 0.45 -8.61
C VAL A 98 -3.16 -0.51 -9.46
N GLY A 99 -3.55 -0.08 -10.66
CA GLY A 99 -4.21 -0.92 -11.66
C GLY A 99 -5.59 -1.44 -11.25
N GLU A 100 -6.26 -0.79 -10.29
CA GLU A 100 -7.60 -1.15 -9.85
C GLU A 100 -8.69 -0.62 -10.79
N ARG A 101 -9.91 -1.10 -10.63
CA ARG A 101 -11.05 -0.61 -11.40
C ARG A 101 -11.41 0.80 -10.96
N THR A 102 -11.72 1.67 -11.92
CA THR A 102 -12.11 3.06 -11.63
C THR A 102 -13.30 3.14 -10.67
N ARG A 103 -14.27 2.22 -10.80
CA ARG A 103 -15.42 2.13 -9.91
C ARG A 103 -14.98 1.87 -8.45
N GLU A 104 -14.11 0.91 -8.23
CA GLU A 104 -13.62 0.57 -6.88
C GLU A 104 -12.88 1.73 -6.22
N GLY A 105 -12.08 2.46 -6.99
CA GLY A 105 -11.41 3.67 -6.52
C GLY A 105 -12.39 4.78 -6.15
N ASN A 106 -13.45 4.93 -6.92
CA ASN A 106 -14.51 5.90 -6.65
C ASN A 106 -15.33 5.53 -5.41
N ASP A 107 -15.75 4.28 -5.30
CA ASP A 107 -16.47 3.76 -4.12
C ASP A 107 -15.63 3.96 -2.85
N PHE A 108 -14.34 3.62 -2.90
CA PHE A 108 -13.40 3.84 -1.81
C PHE A 108 -13.32 5.31 -1.37
N TYR A 109 -13.28 6.23 -2.33
CA TYR A 109 -13.24 7.66 -2.02
C TYR A 109 -14.51 8.14 -1.30
N TYR A 110 -15.69 7.71 -1.75
CA TYR A 110 -16.95 8.07 -1.10
C TYR A 110 -17.04 7.48 0.31
N GLU A 111 -16.62 6.26 0.52
CA GLU A 111 -16.57 5.66 1.86
C GLU A 111 -15.62 6.40 2.80
N MET A 112 -14.49 6.90 2.30
CA MET A 112 -13.60 7.77 3.09
C MET A 112 -14.24 9.12 3.44
N GLN A 113 -15.11 9.64 2.60
CA GLN A 113 -15.90 10.83 2.92
C GLN A 113 -16.96 10.55 4.00
N GLU A 114 -17.69 9.46 3.86
CA GLU A 114 -18.74 9.07 4.83
C GLU A 114 -18.15 8.78 6.22
N SER A 115 -16.98 8.19 6.28
CA SER A 115 -16.27 7.92 7.55
C SER A 115 -15.63 9.16 8.18
N GLY A 116 -15.60 10.30 7.47
CA GLY A 116 -15.00 11.54 7.96
C GLY A 116 -13.46 11.61 7.84
N VAL A 117 -12.83 10.61 7.26
CA VAL A 117 -11.37 10.61 6.99
C VAL A 117 -11.02 11.66 5.95
N VAL A 118 -11.87 11.84 4.94
CA VAL A 118 -11.82 12.97 4.00
C VAL A 118 -12.84 14.00 4.42
N ASN A 119 -12.37 15.20 4.78
CA ASN A 119 -13.24 16.32 5.12
C ASN A 119 -13.52 17.14 3.87
N ILE A 120 -14.76 17.10 3.38
CA ILE A 120 -15.19 17.80 2.15
C ILE A 120 -15.21 19.30 2.34
N ASP A 121 -15.56 19.77 3.52
CA ASP A 121 -15.72 21.21 3.82
C ASP A 121 -14.35 21.89 3.99
N ASN A 122 -13.36 21.15 4.52
CA ASN A 122 -11.99 21.61 4.67
C ASN A 122 -11.01 20.48 4.32
N LEU A 123 -10.63 20.39 3.06
CA LEU A 123 -9.74 19.35 2.55
C LEU A 123 -8.39 19.28 3.26
N GLY A 124 -7.89 20.41 3.76
CA GLY A 124 -6.63 20.48 4.50
C GLY A 124 -6.65 19.75 5.85
N GLU A 125 -7.81 19.47 6.41
CA GLU A 125 -8.00 18.70 7.64
C GLU A 125 -8.16 17.19 7.37
N SER A 126 -8.25 16.79 6.13
CA SER A 126 -8.34 15.37 5.75
C SER A 126 -7.08 14.60 6.19
N LYS A 127 -7.24 13.31 6.46
CA LYS A 127 -6.17 12.44 6.98
C LYS A 127 -5.57 11.51 5.92
N VAL A 128 -6.05 11.57 4.68
CA VAL A 128 -5.60 10.71 3.59
C VAL A 128 -5.33 11.52 2.33
N ALA A 129 -4.25 11.16 1.62
CA ALA A 129 -3.98 11.59 0.26
C ALA A 129 -4.02 10.38 -0.67
N MET A 130 -4.59 10.51 -1.85
CA MET A 130 -4.84 9.41 -2.76
C MET A 130 -4.18 9.63 -4.10
N VAL A 131 -3.54 8.58 -4.61
CA VAL A 131 -2.92 8.53 -5.94
C VAL A 131 -3.50 7.35 -6.70
N TYR A 132 -4.07 7.59 -7.85
CA TYR A 132 -4.68 6.54 -8.67
C TYR A 132 -3.97 6.39 -10.02
N GLY A 133 -3.59 5.15 -10.33
CA GLY A 133 -3.20 4.70 -11.66
C GLY A 133 -4.04 3.49 -12.02
N GLN A 134 -5.25 3.74 -12.52
CA GLN A 134 -6.28 2.73 -12.71
C GLN A 134 -6.01 1.83 -13.93
N MET A 135 -6.86 0.83 -14.16
CA MET A 135 -6.71 -0.16 -15.25
C MET A 135 -6.65 0.47 -16.65
N ASN A 136 -7.28 1.63 -16.85
CA ASN A 136 -7.30 2.34 -18.12
C ASN A 136 -6.01 3.11 -18.42
N GLU A 137 -5.12 3.26 -17.45
CA GLU A 137 -3.84 3.93 -17.63
C GLU A 137 -2.82 3.05 -18.36
N PRO A 138 -1.89 3.64 -19.13
CA PRO A 138 -0.78 2.91 -19.74
C PRO A 138 0.06 2.14 -18.73
N PRO A 139 0.72 1.03 -19.11
CA PRO A 139 1.50 0.22 -18.17
C PRO A 139 2.63 1.00 -17.50
N GLY A 140 3.24 1.99 -18.18
CA GLY A 140 4.24 2.86 -17.58
C GLY A 140 3.69 3.71 -16.42
N ASN A 141 2.45 4.17 -16.51
CA ASN A 141 1.80 4.91 -15.43
C ASN A 141 1.45 3.98 -14.26
N ARG A 142 0.89 2.81 -14.54
CA ARG A 142 0.57 1.81 -13.51
C ARG A 142 1.81 1.31 -12.78
N LEU A 143 2.95 1.21 -13.45
CA LEU A 143 4.23 0.85 -12.84
C LEU A 143 4.76 1.95 -11.90
N ARG A 144 4.46 3.22 -12.16
CA ARG A 144 5.01 4.36 -11.43
C ARG A 144 4.09 4.95 -10.38
N VAL A 145 2.81 4.64 -10.40
CA VAL A 145 1.84 5.21 -9.44
C VAL A 145 2.18 4.85 -7.99
N ALA A 146 2.67 3.65 -7.73
CA ALA A 146 3.15 3.26 -6.40
C ALA A 146 4.33 4.11 -5.94
N LEU A 147 5.24 4.46 -6.85
CA LEU A 147 6.37 5.35 -6.57
C LEU A 147 5.91 6.78 -6.25
N THR A 148 4.88 7.26 -6.93
CA THR A 148 4.28 8.57 -6.63
C THR A 148 3.69 8.59 -5.23
N GLY A 149 2.90 7.59 -4.86
CA GLY A 149 2.37 7.44 -3.51
C GLY A 149 3.45 7.33 -2.44
N LEU A 150 4.49 6.55 -2.72
CA LEU A 150 5.64 6.43 -1.83
C LEU A 150 6.36 7.77 -1.65
N THR A 151 6.55 8.55 -2.70
CA THR A 151 7.17 9.87 -2.62
C THR A 151 6.36 10.83 -1.76
N MET A 152 5.03 10.80 -1.85
CA MET A 152 4.15 11.57 -0.97
C MET A 152 4.31 11.13 0.50
N ALA A 153 4.35 9.82 0.75
CA ALA A 153 4.58 9.30 2.10
C ALA A 153 5.96 9.69 2.66
N GLU A 154 7.00 9.64 1.84
CA GLU A 154 8.34 10.10 2.21
C GLU A 154 8.38 11.58 2.56
N SER A 155 7.64 12.42 1.84
CA SER A 155 7.53 13.85 2.15
C SER A 155 6.93 14.07 3.53
N PHE A 156 5.86 13.38 3.88
CA PHE A 156 5.25 13.50 5.21
C PHE A 156 6.15 12.93 6.32
N ARG A 157 6.85 11.82 6.05
CA ARG A 157 7.83 11.26 6.98
C ARG A 157 8.96 12.25 7.29
N ASP A 158 9.50 12.89 6.26
CA ASP A 158 10.61 13.83 6.37
C ASP A 158 10.19 15.12 7.14
N GLU A 159 8.89 15.41 7.18
CA GLU A 159 8.30 16.44 8.05
C GLU A 159 8.15 16.01 9.52
N GLY A 160 8.56 14.81 9.87
CA GLY A 160 8.50 14.28 11.23
C GLY A 160 7.18 13.59 11.60
N LYS A 161 6.39 13.18 10.60
CA LYS A 161 5.10 12.54 10.81
C LYS A 161 5.19 11.02 10.70
N ASP A 162 4.30 10.33 11.40
CA ASP A 162 4.06 8.90 11.23
C ASP A 162 3.04 8.71 10.11
N VAL A 163 3.44 8.00 9.07
CA VAL A 163 2.65 7.84 7.84
C VAL A 163 2.31 6.38 7.62
N LEU A 164 1.09 6.14 7.17
CA LEU A 164 0.65 4.86 6.64
C LEU A 164 0.60 4.93 5.12
N LEU A 165 1.27 4.00 4.49
CA LEU A 165 1.25 3.84 3.03
C LEU A 165 0.47 2.57 2.68
N PHE A 166 -0.65 2.76 2.01
CA PHE A 166 -1.46 1.67 1.48
C PHE A 166 -1.21 1.52 -0.02
N ILE A 167 -0.93 0.31 -0.46
CA ILE A 167 -0.76 -0.03 -1.88
C ILE A 167 -1.79 -1.10 -2.23
N ASP A 168 -2.73 -0.76 -3.05
CA ASP A 168 -3.74 -1.70 -3.55
C ASP A 168 -3.70 -1.73 -5.09
N ASN A 169 -3.13 -2.74 -5.70
CA ASN A 169 -2.42 -3.84 -5.03
C ASN A 169 -1.04 -4.04 -5.67
N ILE A 170 -0.14 -4.62 -4.93
CA ILE A 170 1.25 -4.82 -5.36
C ILE A 170 1.38 -5.82 -6.53
N TYR A 171 0.44 -6.75 -6.67
CA TYR A 171 0.40 -7.66 -7.80
C TYR A 171 0.20 -6.93 -9.14
N ARG A 172 -0.62 -5.89 -9.16
CA ARG A 172 -0.84 -5.04 -10.34
C ARG A 172 0.42 -4.24 -10.72
N TYR A 173 1.20 -3.84 -9.74
CA TYR A 173 2.53 -3.27 -9.96
C TYR A 173 3.44 -4.26 -10.68
N THR A 174 3.47 -5.51 -10.26
CA THR A 174 4.21 -6.59 -10.92
C THR A 174 3.73 -6.81 -12.36
N LEU A 175 2.41 -6.87 -12.60
CA LEU A 175 1.86 -7.03 -13.95
C LEU A 175 2.19 -5.87 -14.87
N ALA A 176 2.16 -4.64 -14.39
CA ALA A 176 2.60 -3.48 -15.16
C ALA A 176 4.06 -3.60 -15.59
N GLY A 177 4.91 -4.11 -14.70
CA GLY A 177 6.30 -4.44 -15.02
C GLY A 177 6.43 -5.55 -16.09
N VAL A 178 5.58 -6.56 -16.07
CA VAL A 178 5.52 -7.59 -17.12
C VAL A 178 5.20 -6.97 -18.48
N GLU A 179 4.21 -6.11 -18.56
CA GLU A 179 3.81 -5.44 -19.80
C GLU A 179 4.92 -4.53 -20.34
N VAL A 180 5.57 -3.74 -19.48
CA VAL A 180 6.70 -2.88 -19.88
C VAL A 180 7.86 -3.72 -20.38
N SER A 181 8.19 -4.82 -19.69
CA SER A 181 9.26 -5.72 -20.10
C SER A 181 9.00 -6.37 -21.46
N ALA A 182 7.77 -6.76 -21.73
CA ALA A 182 7.35 -7.28 -23.04
C ALA A 182 7.47 -6.23 -24.15
N LEU A 183 7.07 -5.00 -23.88
CA LEU A 183 7.22 -3.89 -24.84
C LEU A 183 8.68 -3.57 -25.16
N LEU A 184 9.58 -3.80 -24.21
CA LEU A 184 11.04 -3.65 -24.39
C LEU A 184 11.69 -4.87 -25.06
N GLY A 185 10.94 -5.90 -25.38
CA GLY A 185 11.45 -7.12 -26.02
C GLY A 185 12.35 -7.98 -25.14
N ARG A 186 12.25 -7.86 -23.82
CA ARG A 186 13.03 -8.68 -22.89
C ARG A 186 12.49 -10.11 -22.85
N MET A 187 13.39 -11.08 -22.77
CA MET A 187 13.00 -12.49 -22.62
C MET A 187 12.37 -12.72 -21.25
N PRO A 188 11.16 -13.31 -21.18
CA PRO A 188 10.50 -13.58 -19.91
C PRO A 188 11.26 -14.63 -19.10
N SER A 189 11.18 -14.51 -17.77
CA SER A 189 11.68 -15.50 -16.81
C SER A 189 10.61 -16.58 -16.50
N ALA A 190 10.82 -17.31 -15.41
CA ALA A 190 9.87 -18.35 -14.97
C ALA A 190 8.43 -17.83 -14.87
N VAL A 191 7.46 -18.64 -15.31
CA VAL A 191 6.02 -18.33 -15.29
C VAL A 191 5.64 -17.07 -16.09
N GLY A 192 6.51 -16.59 -16.96
CA GLY A 192 6.27 -15.44 -17.83
C GLY A 192 6.49 -14.07 -17.18
N TYR A 193 7.01 -14.03 -15.96
CA TYR A 193 7.36 -12.76 -15.30
C TYR A 193 8.60 -12.11 -15.92
N GLN A 194 8.75 -10.80 -15.70
CA GLN A 194 9.94 -10.05 -16.13
C GLN A 194 11.20 -10.55 -15.41
N PRO A 195 12.37 -10.55 -16.10
CA PRO A 195 13.63 -10.96 -15.47
C PRO A 195 14.08 -9.99 -14.37
N THR A 196 13.58 -8.76 -14.38
CA THR A 196 13.87 -7.68 -13.41
C THR A 196 12.88 -7.62 -12.24
N LEU A 197 12.03 -8.65 -12.04
CA LEU A 197 11.00 -8.65 -10.99
C LEU A 197 11.56 -8.37 -9.60
N ALA A 198 12.60 -9.07 -9.19
CA ALA A 198 13.22 -8.89 -7.87
C ALA A 198 13.84 -7.50 -7.70
N GLU A 199 14.47 -6.97 -8.76
CA GLU A 199 15.07 -5.64 -8.76
C GLU A 199 14.01 -4.54 -8.66
N GLU A 200 12.94 -4.62 -9.44
CA GLU A 200 11.83 -3.66 -9.41
C GLU A 200 11.13 -3.67 -8.05
N MET A 201 10.86 -4.85 -7.50
CA MET A 201 10.26 -5.00 -6.18
C MET A 201 11.19 -4.46 -5.10
N GLY A 202 12.48 -4.77 -5.14
CA GLY A 202 13.49 -4.28 -4.20
C GLY A 202 13.61 -2.75 -4.26
N ALA A 203 13.63 -2.16 -5.44
CA ALA A 203 13.71 -0.71 -5.61
C ALA A 203 12.52 0.03 -4.97
N LEU A 204 11.32 -0.56 -5.00
CA LEU A 204 10.16 -0.01 -4.31
C LEU A 204 10.25 -0.25 -2.80
N GLN A 205 10.47 -1.49 -2.38
CA GLN A 205 10.35 -1.91 -0.98
C GLN A 205 11.44 -1.33 -0.08
N GLU A 206 12.67 -1.19 -0.56
CA GLU A 206 13.78 -0.64 0.22
C GLU A 206 13.63 0.86 0.54
N ARG A 207 12.85 1.59 -0.22
CA ARG A 207 12.49 2.97 0.08
C ARG A 207 11.45 3.10 1.19
N ILE A 208 10.63 2.07 1.39
CA ILE A 208 9.61 2.02 2.44
C ILE A 208 10.31 1.69 3.76
N THR A 209 10.79 2.71 4.43
CA THR A 209 11.52 2.55 5.70
C THR A 209 11.30 3.75 6.60
N SER A 210 11.46 3.51 7.89
CA SER A 210 11.41 4.56 8.91
C SER A 210 12.79 5.19 9.09
N THR A 211 12.77 6.49 9.35
CA THR A 211 13.97 7.28 9.64
C THR A 211 13.90 7.82 11.07
N LYS A 212 14.98 8.46 11.52
CA LYS A 212 15.03 9.11 12.84
C LYS A 212 14.04 10.27 12.98
N THR A 213 13.53 10.82 11.88
CA THR A 213 12.59 11.94 11.87
C THR A 213 11.14 11.49 11.88
N GLY A 214 10.79 10.41 11.21
CA GLY A 214 9.42 9.92 11.10
C GLY A 214 9.37 8.46 10.67
N SER A 215 8.17 7.89 10.60
CA SER A 215 7.97 6.50 10.24
C SER A 215 7.05 6.34 9.04
N ILE A 216 7.29 5.29 8.24
CA ILE A 216 6.36 4.77 7.24
C ILE A 216 6.02 3.35 7.60
N THR A 217 4.75 3.10 7.88
CA THR A 217 4.20 1.73 7.97
C THR A 217 3.46 1.44 6.68
N SER A 218 3.86 0.41 5.96
CA SER A 218 3.19 0.05 4.71
C SER A 218 2.26 -1.13 4.88
N ILE A 219 1.08 -1.02 4.27
CA ILE A 219 0.11 -2.10 4.18
C ILE A 219 -0.16 -2.34 2.70
N GLN A 220 0.23 -3.49 2.22
CA GLN A 220 0.22 -3.84 0.80
C GLN A 220 -0.78 -4.97 0.57
N ALA A 221 -1.81 -4.70 -0.22
CA ALA A 221 -2.69 -5.75 -0.69
C ALA A 221 -1.97 -6.58 -1.75
N VAL A 222 -1.93 -7.88 -1.56
CA VAL A 222 -1.31 -8.83 -2.48
C VAL A 222 -2.37 -9.78 -2.99
N TYR A 223 -2.67 -9.69 -4.28
CA TYR A 223 -3.50 -10.69 -4.94
C TYR A 223 -2.67 -11.96 -5.15
N VAL A 224 -3.23 -13.10 -4.77
CA VAL A 224 -2.58 -14.41 -4.93
C VAL A 224 -3.26 -15.14 -6.09
N PRO A 225 -2.58 -15.28 -7.24
CA PRO A 225 -3.15 -15.99 -8.39
C PRO A 225 -3.46 -17.45 -8.05
N ALA A 226 -4.68 -17.88 -8.32
CA ALA A 226 -5.15 -19.24 -8.07
C ALA A 226 -4.96 -19.73 -6.61
N ASP A 227 -4.92 -18.80 -5.65
CA ASP A 227 -4.62 -19.06 -4.24
C ASP A 227 -3.26 -19.77 -4.01
N ASP A 228 -2.33 -19.62 -4.95
CA ASP A 228 -0.98 -20.20 -4.92
C ASP A 228 0.07 -19.21 -4.39
N LEU A 229 0.44 -19.36 -3.13
CA LEU A 229 1.45 -18.53 -2.47
C LEU A 229 2.88 -18.76 -3.02
N THR A 230 3.10 -19.80 -3.80
CA THR A 230 4.41 -20.10 -4.41
C THR A 230 4.64 -19.40 -5.75
N ASP A 231 3.62 -18.73 -6.29
CA ASP A 231 3.77 -17.89 -7.49
C ASP A 231 4.88 -16.85 -7.28
N PRO A 232 5.73 -16.57 -8.29
CA PRO A 232 6.88 -15.67 -8.15
C PRO A 232 6.55 -14.27 -7.64
N SER A 233 5.38 -13.73 -7.94
CA SER A 233 5.00 -12.38 -7.48
C SER A 233 4.75 -12.33 -5.96
N PRO A 234 3.83 -13.10 -5.36
CA PRO A 234 3.69 -13.14 -3.92
C PRO A 234 4.97 -13.63 -3.22
N ALA A 235 5.66 -14.64 -3.75
CA ALA A 235 6.89 -15.15 -3.16
C ALA A 235 8.01 -14.09 -3.06
N THR A 236 8.20 -13.28 -4.10
CA THR A 236 9.15 -12.18 -4.08
C THR A 236 8.73 -11.08 -3.10
N THR A 237 7.44 -10.82 -3.01
CA THR A 237 6.90 -9.83 -2.06
C THR A 237 7.11 -10.28 -0.61
N PHE A 238 6.90 -11.55 -0.28
CA PHE A 238 7.11 -12.11 1.06
C PHE A 238 8.49 -11.80 1.65
N ALA A 239 9.52 -11.82 0.81
CA ALA A 239 10.90 -11.58 1.25
C ALA A 239 11.12 -10.21 1.89
N HIS A 240 10.28 -9.23 1.58
CA HIS A 240 10.39 -7.86 2.06
C HIS A 240 9.48 -7.55 3.26
N LEU A 241 8.58 -8.45 3.65
CA LEU A 241 7.54 -8.18 4.64
C LEU A 241 7.96 -8.54 6.06
N ASP A 242 7.52 -7.74 7.03
CA ASP A 242 7.71 -7.97 8.46
C ASP A 242 6.54 -8.73 9.09
N ALA A 243 5.34 -8.57 8.51
CA ALA A 243 4.16 -9.31 8.91
C ALA A 243 3.32 -9.65 7.68
N THR A 244 2.67 -10.81 7.72
CA THR A 244 1.77 -11.27 6.67
C THR A 244 0.42 -11.65 7.27
N VAL A 245 -0.65 -11.12 6.70
CA VAL A 245 -2.01 -11.49 7.03
C VAL A 245 -2.58 -12.23 5.82
N VAL A 246 -2.84 -13.50 5.99
CA VAL A 246 -3.44 -14.33 4.94
C VAL A 246 -4.95 -14.40 5.16
N LEU A 247 -5.71 -13.93 4.18
CA LEU A 247 -7.16 -14.02 4.18
C LEU A 247 -7.59 -15.28 3.42
N SER A 248 -8.24 -16.18 4.12
CA SER A 248 -8.63 -17.49 3.61
C SER A 248 -10.03 -17.47 3.01
N ARG A 249 -10.16 -17.99 1.80
CA ARG A 249 -11.47 -18.22 1.17
C ARG A 249 -12.32 -19.20 1.97
N GLN A 250 -11.74 -20.26 2.49
CA GLN A 250 -12.44 -21.26 3.29
C GLN A 250 -13.08 -20.65 4.53
N ILE A 251 -12.37 -19.73 5.22
CA ILE A 251 -12.89 -19.05 6.40
C ILE A 251 -14.00 -18.06 5.99
N SER A 252 -13.84 -17.35 4.88
CA SER A 252 -14.87 -16.42 4.40
C SER A 252 -16.15 -17.13 3.95
N GLU A 253 -16.05 -18.32 3.38
CA GLU A 253 -17.19 -19.16 3.00
C GLU A 253 -17.98 -19.66 4.22
N LEU A 254 -17.35 -19.75 5.39
CA LEU A 254 -18.01 -20.03 6.67
C LEU A 254 -18.72 -18.79 7.26
N GLY A 255 -18.60 -17.63 6.61
CA GLY A 255 -19.17 -16.37 7.10
C GLY A 255 -18.39 -15.72 8.24
N ILE A 256 -17.13 -16.15 8.47
CA ILE A 256 -16.27 -15.60 9.53
C ILE A 256 -15.45 -14.45 8.95
N TYR A 257 -15.60 -13.26 9.54
CA TYR A 257 -14.88 -12.05 9.15
C TYR A 257 -14.30 -11.30 10.35
N PRO A 258 -13.10 -10.70 10.24
CA PRO A 258 -12.16 -10.84 9.11
C PRO A 258 -11.73 -12.29 8.89
N ALA A 259 -11.60 -12.71 7.62
CA ALA A 259 -11.29 -14.09 7.25
C ALA A 259 -9.78 -14.43 7.39
N VAL A 260 -9.18 -14.00 8.49
CA VAL A 260 -7.76 -14.20 8.76
C VAL A 260 -7.47 -15.66 9.07
N ASP A 261 -6.53 -16.25 8.33
CA ASP A 261 -6.01 -17.57 8.63
C ASP A 261 -4.93 -17.44 9.72
N PRO A 262 -5.16 -18.00 10.92
CA PRO A 262 -4.21 -17.85 12.02
C PRO A 262 -2.95 -18.73 11.87
N LEU A 263 -2.99 -19.73 11.00
CA LEU A 263 -1.86 -20.65 10.80
C LEU A 263 -0.90 -20.14 9.72
N ASP A 264 -1.45 -19.53 8.66
CA ASP A 264 -0.66 -19.01 7.55
C ASP A 264 -0.24 -17.54 7.75
N SER A 265 -0.84 -16.85 8.71
CA SER A 265 -0.49 -15.46 9.07
C SER A 265 0.69 -15.45 10.04
N THR A 266 1.63 -14.55 9.82
CA THR A 266 2.86 -14.45 10.63
C THR A 266 3.20 -13.00 10.97
N SER A 267 3.93 -12.81 12.08
CA SER A 267 4.47 -11.50 12.47
C SER A 267 5.80 -11.67 13.15
N ARG A 268 6.76 -10.80 12.86
CA ARG A 268 8.05 -10.74 13.57
C ARG A 268 7.95 -10.18 14.99
N GLN A 269 6.78 -9.66 15.37
CA GLN A 269 6.50 -9.17 16.72
C GLN A 269 6.10 -10.30 17.70
N LEU A 270 5.78 -11.47 17.18
CA LEU A 270 5.55 -12.65 17.98
C LEU A 270 6.89 -13.39 18.21
N ASP A 271 7.14 -13.79 19.45
CA ASP A 271 8.22 -14.73 19.72
C ASP A 271 7.99 -16.05 18.96
N PRO A 272 9.01 -16.63 18.34
CA PRO A 272 8.89 -17.89 17.60
C PRO A 272 8.47 -19.07 18.47
#